data_9c9e52c6bc9424247f7b5b34a2c96e41
#
_entry.id   9c9e52c6bc9424247f7b5b34a2c96e41
#
_cell.length_a   1.000
_cell.length_b   1.000
_cell.length_c   1.000
_cell.angle_alpha   90.00
_cell.angle_beta   90.00
_cell.angle_gamma   90.00
#
_symmetry.space_group_name_H-M   'P 1'
#
loop_
_entity.id
_entity.type
_entity.pdbx_description
1 polymer ?
#
loop_
_entity_poly.entity_id
_entity_poly.type
_entity_poly.pdbx_seq_one_letter_code
_entity_poly.pdbx_strand_id
1 'polypeptide(L)'
;EEYAPGQTIEVPVDIASIPLFVRSGAILPMSGNKLHNLMTEKTTALDILMAPDVDSEFTLYEDDGHTNDYRKGAYLKTKIAVKAGVKTVVTFTNEGSYETAVESMYLDMIHREKSPFYVQVDGKELPHFLHRRKFEEAESGWYYSQRLKSVQVKYPNPKKDHEVNTHSIFVKERT
;
A
#
# COMPACT_ATOMS: atom_id res chain seq x y z
N GLU A 1 16.29 -6.59 8.84
CA GLU A 1 16.41 -7.76 9.74
C GLU A 1 15.02 -8.22 10.17
N GLU A 2 14.87 -9.51 10.43
CA GLU A 2 13.64 -10.11 10.93
C GLU A 2 13.84 -10.56 12.38
N TYR A 3 12.85 -10.25 13.21
CA TYR A 3 12.91 -10.56 14.64
C TYR A 3 11.74 -11.45 15.04
N ALA A 4 12.00 -12.49 15.82
CA ALA A 4 10.94 -13.34 16.35
C ALA A 4 10.11 -12.59 17.42
N PRO A 5 8.82 -12.90 17.57
CA PRO A 5 8.00 -12.27 18.59
C PRO A 5 8.48 -12.63 20.02
N GLY A 6 8.28 -11.71 20.96
CA GLY A 6 8.55 -11.95 22.39
C GLY A 6 10.03 -11.87 22.82
N GLN A 7 10.95 -11.46 21.93
CA GLN A 7 12.35 -11.24 22.29
C GLN A 7 12.63 -9.78 22.63
N THR A 8 13.67 -9.53 23.44
CA THR A 8 14.24 -8.21 23.67
C THR A 8 15.43 -8.03 22.74
N ILE A 9 15.48 -6.91 22.03
CA ILE A 9 16.57 -6.56 21.11
C ILE A 9 17.18 -5.22 21.51
N GLU A 10 18.47 -5.05 21.27
CA GLU A 10 19.17 -3.79 21.38
C GLU A 10 19.43 -3.22 19.99
N VAL A 11 18.99 -2.00 19.76
CA VAL A 11 19.17 -1.30 18.47
C VAL A 11 19.98 -0.04 18.73
N PRO A 12 21.13 0.13 18.06
CA PRO A 12 21.90 1.38 18.17
C PRO A 12 21.10 2.52 17.55
N VAL A 13 20.92 3.58 18.30
CA VAL A 13 20.23 4.80 17.86
C VAL A 13 21.07 6.03 18.19
N ASP A 14 20.93 7.05 17.37
CA ASP A 14 21.43 8.39 17.61
C ASP A 14 20.26 9.39 17.69
N ILE A 15 20.57 10.68 17.90
CA ILE A 15 19.53 11.71 18.04
C ILE A 15 18.71 11.92 16.74
N ALA A 16 19.21 11.46 15.61
CA ALA A 16 18.56 11.59 14.31
C ALA A 16 17.85 10.30 13.86
N SER A 17 17.93 9.22 14.64
CA SER A 17 17.40 7.90 14.29
C SER A 17 16.19 7.54 15.11
N ILE A 18 15.15 7.03 14.45
CA ILE A 18 13.98 6.41 15.08
C ILE A 18 13.90 4.97 14.55
N PRO A 19 14.10 3.93 15.38
CA PRO A 19 13.93 2.55 14.94
C PRO A 19 12.46 2.28 14.66
N LEU A 20 12.16 1.82 13.44
CA LEU A 20 10.82 1.46 13.01
C LEU A 20 10.75 -0.04 12.76
N PHE A 21 9.75 -0.69 13.33
CA PHE A 21 9.48 -2.10 13.14
C PHE A 21 8.11 -2.28 12.49
N VAL A 22 8.06 -3.10 11.45
CA VAL A 22 6.83 -3.45 10.76
C VAL A 22 6.50 -4.90 11.05
N ARG A 23 5.32 -5.15 11.60
CA ARG A 23 4.85 -6.50 11.88
C ARG A 23 4.45 -7.20 10.58
N SER A 24 4.70 -8.51 10.47
CA SER A 24 4.15 -9.33 9.41
C SER A 24 2.63 -9.17 9.31
N GLY A 25 2.10 -9.02 8.10
CA GLY A 25 0.69 -8.71 7.83
C GLY A 25 0.30 -7.24 8.08
N ALA A 26 1.22 -6.34 8.44
CA ALA A 26 0.88 -4.94 8.65
C ALA A 26 0.44 -4.27 7.34
N ILE A 27 -0.58 -3.41 7.45
CA ILE A 27 -1.05 -2.49 6.41
C ILE A 27 -1.06 -1.10 7.05
N LEU A 28 -0.21 -0.19 6.58
CA LEU A 28 0.02 1.13 7.17
C LEU A 28 -0.28 2.21 6.13
N PRO A 29 -1.51 2.74 6.07
CA PRO A 29 -1.83 3.90 5.24
C PRO A 29 -1.18 5.17 5.80
N MET A 30 -0.55 5.94 4.93
CA MET A 30 0.13 7.20 5.26
C MET A 30 -0.22 8.25 4.21
N SER A 31 -0.12 9.52 4.57
CA SER A 31 -0.21 10.59 3.58
C SER A 31 1.04 10.62 2.71
N GLY A 32 0.88 10.47 1.40
CA GLY A 32 1.96 10.56 0.42
C GLY A 32 2.32 12.00 0.07
N ASN A 33 1.44 12.96 0.33
CA ASN A 33 1.74 14.38 0.20
C ASN A 33 2.11 14.99 1.55
N LYS A 34 2.98 16.01 1.52
CA LYS A 34 3.34 16.76 2.73
C LYS A 34 2.13 17.56 3.20
N LEU A 35 1.75 17.36 4.46
CA LEU A 35 0.70 18.12 5.12
C LEU A 35 1.35 19.01 6.18
N HIS A 36 1.08 20.31 6.13
CA HIS A 36 1.52 21.27 7.14
C HIS A 36 0.44 21.49 8.22
N ASN A 37 -0.82 21.29 7.85
CA ASN A 37 -1.94 21.44 8.75
C ASN A 37 -3.04 20.41 8.43
N LEU A 38 -3.16 19.42 9.30
CA LEU A 38 -4.16 18.33 9.16
C LEU A 38 -5.62 18.80 9.23
N MET A 39 -5.86 20.01 9.75
CA MET A 39 -7.22 20.55 9.85
C MET A 39 -7.70 21.19 8.56
N THR A 40 -6.79 21.64 7.70
CA THR A 40 -7.12 22.41 6.50
C THR A 40 -6.66 21.76 5.20
N GLU A 41 -5.67 20.87 5.27
CA GLU A 41 -5.09 20.20 4.11
C GLU A 41 -5.59 18.75 4.03
N LYS A 42 -5.84 18.30 2.81
CA LYS A 42 -6.31 16.92 2.55
C LYS A 42 -5.20 16.05 2.01
N THR A 43 -5.25 14.78 2.34
CA THR A 43 -4.44 13.75 1.70
C THR A 43 -4.89 13.57 0.26
N THR A 44 -4.03 13.90 -0.70
CA THR A 44 -4.29 13.73 -2.14
C THR A 44 -3.53 12.55 -2.74
N ALA A 45 -2.51 12.06 -2.04
CA ALA A 45 -1.77 10.85 -2.39
C ALA A 45 -1.78 9.93 -1.16
N LEU A 46 -2.17 8.67 -1.35
CA LEU A 46 -2.19 7.67 -0.28
C LEU A 46 -1.04 6.68 -0.49
N ASP A 47 -0.10 6.68 0.45
CA ASP A 47 1.00 5.73 0.51
C ASP A 47 0.64 4.61 1.48
N ILE A 48 0.71 3.36 1.03
CA ILE A 48 0.40 2.20 1.85
C ILE A 48 1.62 1.30 1.92
N LEU A 49 2.30 1.33 3.08
CA LEU A 49 3.35 0.36 3.39
C LEU A 49 2.69 -0.92 3.89
N MET A 50 3.05 -2.06 3.30
CA MET A 50 2.50 -3.35 3.70
C MET A 50 3.55 -4.45 3.71
N ALA A 51 3.41 -5.36 4.68
CA ALA A 51 4.19 -6.59 4.81
C ALA A 51 3.30 -7.80 4.49
N PRO A 52 3.09 -8.15 3.20
CA PRO A 52 2.08 -9.12 2.77
C PRO A 52 2.58 -10.57 2.91
N ASP A 53 3.11 -10.93 4.08
CA ASP A 53 3.64 -12.27 4.38
C ASP A 53 2.55 -13.23 4.83
N VAL A 54 1.46 -12.70 5.37
CA VAL A 54 0.26 -13.42 5.81
C VAL A 54 -0.99 -12.68 5.36
N ASP A 55 -2.12 -13.40 5.30
CA ASP A 55 -3.43 -12.80 5.06
C ASP A 55 -3.74 -11.77 6.15
N SER A 56 -4.18 -10.59 5.74
CA SER A 56 -4.48 -9.50 6.66
C SER A 56 -5.51 -8.54 6.10
N GLU A 57 -6.08 -7.71 6.97
CA GLU A 57 -7.00 -6.66 6.57
C GLU A 57 -6.87 -5.42 7.45
N PHE A 58 -7.21 -4.28 6.88
CA PHE A 58 -7.26 -2.99 7.55
C PHE A 58 -8.43 -2.18 6.99
N THR A 59 -9.07 -1.36 7.82
CA THR A 59 -10.12 -0.44 7.38
C THR A 59 -9.68 1.00 7.60
N LEU A 60 -9.47 1.73 6.51
CA LEU A 60 -9.26 3.17 6.53
C LEU A 60 -10.61 3.87 6.61
N TYR A 61 -10.73 4.85 7.49
CA TYR A 61 -11.92 5.68 7.65
C TYR A 61 -11.61 7.13 7.25
N GLU A 62 -12.48 7.71 6.46
CA GLU A 62 -12.42 9.11 6.03
C GLU A 62 -13.80 9.77 6.16
N ASP A 63 -13.83 11.03 6.59
CA ASP A 63 -14.98 11.92 6.56
C ASP A 63 -14.51 13.39 6.39
N ASP A 64 -15.41 14.35 6.55
CA ASP A 64 -15.02 15.77 6.44
C ASP A 64 -14.27 16.33 7.65
N GLY A 65 -14.23 15.60 8.77
CA GLY A 65 -13.58 16.00 10.02
C GLY A 65 -14.22 17.16 10.76
N HIS A 66 -15.37 17.68 10.30
CA HIS A 66 -15.97 18.92 10.83
C HIS A 66 -17.45 18.79 11.18
N THR A 67 -18.23 18.04 10.40
CA THR A 67 -19.68 17.91 10.58
C THR A 67 -20.07 16.58 11.21
N ASN A 68 -21.34 16.44 11.56
CA ASN A 68 -21.92 15.18 12.01
C ASN A 68 -22.59 14.39 10.86
N ASP A 69 -22.32 14.75 9.62
CA ASP A 69 -22.97 14.12 8.46
C ASP A 69 -22.55 12.66 8.25
N TYR A 70 -21.41 12.24 8.84
CA TYR A 70 -21.04 10.83 8.93
C TYR A 70 -22.15 9.96 9.53
N ARG A 71 -23.00 10.50 10.42
CA ARG A 71 -24.17 9.79 10.98
C ARG A 71 -25.26 9.54 9.95
N LYS A 72 -25.22 10.25 8.82
CA LYS A 72 -26.14 10.09 7.67
C LYS A 72 -25.49 9.37 6.50
N GLY A 73 -24.32 8.77 6.71
CA GLY A 73 -23.59 8.02 5.69
C GLY A 73 -22.53 8.82 4.92
N ALA A 74 -22.30 10.11 5.26
CA ALA A 74 -21.24 10.92 4.66
C ALA A 74 -19.86 10.57 5.25
N TYR A 75 -19.46 9.32 5.13
CA TYR A 75 -18.14 8.76 5.43
C TYR A 75 -17.71 7.85 4.30
N LEU A 76 -16.42 7.53 4.27
CA LEU A 76 -15.85 6.48 3.43
C LEU A 76 -15.07 5.51 4.32
N LYS A 77 -15.44 4.24 4.27
CA LYS A 77 -14.62 3.15 4.80
C LYS A 77 -14.02 2.39 3.63
N THR A 78 -12.71 2.43 3.52
CA THR A 78 -11.97 1.63 2.55
C THR A 78 -11.38 0.43 3.26
N LYS A 79 -11.97 -0.74 3.05
CA LYS A 79 -11.42 -2.01 3.52
C LYS A 79 -10.31 -2.44 2.58
N ILE A 80 -9.11 -2.61 3.10
CA ILE A 80 -7.93 -3.10 2.40
C ILE A 80 -7.69 -4.52 2.88
N ALA A 81 -7.86 -5.52 2.02
CA ALA A 81 -7.66 -6.93 2.34
C ALA A 81 -6.49 -7.48 1.52
N VAL A 82 -5.55 -8.14 2.19
CA VAL A 82 -4.38 -8.77 1.57
C VAL A 82 -4.52 -10.28 1.66
N LYS A 83 -4.44 -10.95 0.50
CA LYS A 83 -4.23 -12.39 0.37
C LYS A 83 -2.78 -12.63 0.02
N ALA A 84 -2.03 -13.20 0.98
CA ALA A 84 -0.64 -13.52 0.82
C ALA A 84 -0.44 -14.79 -0.02
N GLY A 85 0.68 -14.88 -0.72
CA GLY A 85 1.03 -16.08 -1.49
C GLY A 85 1.92 -15.79 -2.67
N VAL A 86 2.04 -16.78 -3.54
CA VAL A 86 2.76 -16.67 -4.83
C VAL A 86 2.14 -15.58 -5.70
N LYS A 87 0.83 -15.52 -5.71
CA LYS A 87 0.03 -14.40 -6.16
C LYS A 87 -0.41 -13.62 -4.91
N THR A 88 0.13 -12.44 -4.69
CA THR A 88 -0.38 -11.53 -3.68
C THR A 88 -1.50 -10.71 -4.28
N VAL A 89 -2.65 -10.70 -3.61
CA VAL A 89 -3.84 -9.97 -4.04
C VAL A 89 -4.18 -8.95 -2.95
N VAL A 90 -4.29 -7.68 -3.34
CA VAL A 90 -4.74 -6.59 -2.47
C VAL A 90 -6.07 -6.09 -3.00
N THR A 91 -7.13 -6.26 -2.22
CA THR A 91 -8.49 -5.86 -2.59
C THR A 91 -8.89 -4.62 -1.78
N PHE A 92 -9.43 -3.64 -2.47
CA PHE A 92 -9.98 -2.42 -1.90
C PHE A 92 -11.50 -2.44 -2.06
N THR A 93 -12.23 -2.33 -0.96
CA THR A 93 -13.70 -2.29 -0.96
C THR A 93 -14.16 -1.05 -0.22
N ASN A 94 -15.01 -0.26 -0.85
CA ASN A 94 -15.47 1.03 -0.36
C ASN A 94 -16.92 0.95 0.16
N GLU A 95 -17.17 1.59 1.30
CA GLU A 95 -18.49 1.74 1.90
C GLU A 95 -18.69 3.20 2.33
N GLY A 96 -19.85 3.79 2.01
CA GLY A 96 -20.21 5.14 2.35
C GLY A 96 -20.29 6.08 1.15
N SER A 97 -20.60 7.34 1.39
CA SER A 97 -20.85 8.33 0.34
C SER A 97 -19.90 9.53 0.33
N TYR A 98 -18.90 9.53 1.22
CA TYR A 98 -17.89 10.59 1.23
C TYR A 98 -16.94 10.47 0.04
N GLU A 99 -16.73 11.57 -0.68
CA GLU A 99 -15.79 11.62 -1.79
C GLU A 99 -14.37 11.91 -1.28
N THR A 100 -13.50 10.91 -1.36
CA THR A 100 -12.09 11.06 -0.98
C THR A 100 -11.36 12.06 -1.87
N ALA A 101 -10.46 12.82 -1.27
CA ALA A 101 -9.55 13.71 -2.00
C ALA A 101 -8.34 12.96 -2.60
N VAL A 102 -8.18 11.67 -2.30
CA VAL A 102 -7.07 10.86 -2.80
C VAL A 102 -7.18 10.65 -4.30
N GLU A 103 -6.21 11.16 -5.05
CA GLU A 103 -6.11 11.05 -6.51
C GLU A 103 -5.13 9.97 -6.95
N SER A 104 -4.10 9.67 -6.13
CA SER A 104 -3.08 8.69 -6.46
C SER A 104 -2.84 7.71 -5.31
N MET A 105 -2.56 6.46 -5.69
CA MET A 105 -2.25 5.36 -4.79
C MET A 105 -0.79 4.94 -5.00
N TYR A 106 -0.09 4.71 -3.90
CA TYR A 106 1.25 4.14 -3.90
C TYR A 106 1.29 2.98 -2.90
N LEU A 107 1.63 1.79 -3.37
CA LEU A 107 1.78 0.61 -2.53
C LEU A 107 3.26 0.25 -2.44
N ASP A 108 3.79 0.11 -1.23
CA ASP A 108 5.14 -0.41 -0.97
C ASP A 108 5.04 -1.74 -0.24
N MET A 109 5.16 -2.83 -0.98
CA MET A 109 5.08 -4.20 -0.48
C MET A 109 6.48 -4.67 -0.10
N ILE A 110 6.82 -4.67 1.18
CA ILE A 110 8.11 -5.10 1.70
C ILE A 110 8.22 -6.62 1.86
N HIS A 111 9.41 -7.14 2.22
CA HIS A 111 9.73 -8.57 2.38
C HIS A 111 9.53 -9.39 1.09
N ARG A 112 9.78 -8.78 -0.08
CA ARG A 112 9.65 -9.45 -1.37
C ARG A 112 11.01 -9.85 -1.89
N GLU A 113 11.38 -11.12 -1.69
CA GLU A 113 12.70 -11.65 -2.06
C GLU A 113 12.93 -11.65 -3.58
N LYS A 114 11.87 -11.67 -4.38
CA LYS A 114 11.93 -11.72 -5.83
C LYS A 114 11.03 -10.68 -6.45
N SER A 115 11.48 -10.13 -7.59
CA SER A 115 10.64 -9.31 -8.46
C SER A 115 9.44 -10.12 -8.94
N PRO A 116 8.23 -9.55 -8.95
CA PRO A 116 7.11 -10.17 -9.66
C PRO A 116 7.36 -10.19 -11.17
N PHE A 117 6.63 -11.04 -11.89
CA PHE A 117 6.65 -11.03 -13.35
C PHE A 117 5.79 -9.89 -13.91
N TYR A 118 4.67 -9.64 -13.28
CA TYR A 118 3.77 -8.55 -13.63
C TYR A 118 3.00 -8.08 -12.39
N VAL A 119 2.50 -6.87 -12.51
CA VAL A 119 1.57 -6.25 -11.57
C VAL A 119 0.37 -5.76 -12.37
N GLN A 120 -0.83 -6.04 -11.86
CA GLN A 120 -2.09 -5.65 -12.49
C GLN A 120 -2.96 -4.87 -11.50
N VAL A 121 -3.71 -3.90 -12.02
CA VAL A 121 -4.81 -3.23 -11.33
C VAL A 121 -6.08 -3.52 -12.12
N ASP A 122 -7.08 -4.13 -11.49
CA ASP A 122 -8.32 -4.59 -12.12
C ASP A 122 -8.07 -5.42 -13.41
N GLY A 123 -7.07 -6.30 -13.36
CA GLY A 123 -6.69 -7.15 -14.50
C GLY A 123 -5.90 -6.44 -15.61
N LYS A 124 -5.70 -5.12 -15.52
CA LYS A 124 -4.87 -4.39 -16.48
C LYS A 124 -3.42 -4.35 -16.00
N GLU A 125 -2.51 -4.84 -16.82
CA GLU A 125 -1.09 -4.84 -16.52
C GLU A 125 -0.50 -3.43 -16.49
N LEU A 126 0.31 -3.15 -15.46
CA LEU A 126 1.02 -1.90 -15.31
C LEU A 126 2.43 -1.97 -15.93
N PRO A 127 2.96 -0.85 -16.45
CA PRO A 127 4.33 -0.77 -16.95
C PRO A 127 5.36 -1.13 -15.87
N HIS A 128 6.34 -1.96 -16.22
CA HIS A 128 7.48 -2.27 -15.38
C HIS A 128 8.63 -1.29 -15.63
N PHE A 129 9.16 -0.70 -14.57
CA PHE A 129 10.31 0.20 -14.64
C PHE A 129 11.52 -0.47 -13.99
N LEU A 130 12.63 -0.53 -14.73
CA LEU A 130 13.91 -1.04 -14.22
C LEU A 130 14.69 0.02 -13.43
N HIS A 131 14.35 1.30 -13.61
CA HIS A 131 15.04 2.43 -12.97
C HIS A 131 14.06 3.21 -12.11
N ARG A 132 14.41 3.37 -10.84
CA ARG A 132 13.62 4.11 -9.85
C ARG A 132 13.22 5.52 -10.33
N ARG A 133 14.15 6.26 -10.89
CA ARG A 133 13.88 7.63 -11.38
C ARG A 133 12.74 7.66 -12.41
N LYS A 134 12.76 6.74 -13.39
CA LYS A 134 11.70 6.66 -14.41
C LYS A 134 10.34 6.25 -13.80
N PHE A 135 10.36 5.39 -12.79
CA PHE A 135 9.17 5.03 -12.03
C PHE A 135 8.60 6.23 -11.25
N GLU A 136 9.46 7.02 -10.62
CA GLU A 136 9.06 8.23 -9.88
C GLU A 136 8.42 9.29 -10.79
N GLU A 137 8.95 9.46 -12.01
CA GLU A 137 8.44 10.38 -13.04
C GLU A 137 7.13 9.90 -13.70
N ALA A 138 6.81 8.60 -13.65
CA ALA A 138 5.64 8.04 -14.29
C ALA A 138 4.36 8.27 -13.48
N GLU A 139 3.22 8.36 -14.15
CA GLU A 139 1.90 8.46 -13.53
C GLU A 139 1.45 7.11 -12.94
N SER A 140 1.76 6.01 -13.62
CA SER A 140 1.44 4.66 -13.17
C SER A 140 2.53 3.67 -13.57
N GLY A 141 2.68 2.60 -12.82
CA GLY A 141 3.63 1.53 -13.07
C GLY A 141 4.10 0.84 -11.80
N TRP A 142 5.11 0.00 -11.95
CA TRP A 142 5.72 -0.65 -10.81
C TRP A 142 7.24 -0.78 -10.97
N TYR A 143 7.90 -0.88 -9.82
CA TYR A 143 9.35 -1.00 -9.69
C TYR A 143 9.68 -2.00 -8.58
N TYR A 144 10.70 -2.83 -8.81
CA TYR A 144 11.24 -3.72 -7.78
C TYR A 144 12.57 -3.19 -7.25
N SER A 145 12.62 -2.92 -5.95
CA SER A 145 13.85 -2.55 -5.26
C SER A 145 14.54 -3.78 -4.68
N GLN A 146 15.60 -4.25 -5.36
CA GLN A 146 16.39 -5.37 -4.85
C GLN A 146 17.07 -5.04 -3.51
N ARG A 147 17.48 -3.80 -3.31
CA ARG A 147 18.11 -3.33 -2.06
C ARG A 147 17.15 -3.36 -0.87
N LEU A 148 15.91 -2.93 -1.09
CA LEU A 148 14.88 -2.86 -0.03
C LEU A 148 14.02 -4.12 0.02
N LYS A 149 14.20 -5.05 -0.94
CA LYS A 149 13.33 -6.23 -1.08
C LYS A 149 11.86 -5.84 -1.12
N SER A 150 11.53 -4.82 -1.92
CA SER A 150 10.17 -4.29 -2.01
C SER A 150 9.68 -4.15 -3.45
N VAL A 151 8.38 -4.36 -3.62
CA VAL A 151 7.63 -4.09 -4.85
C VAL A 151 6.84 -2.82 -4.65
N GLN A 152 7.17 -1.79 -5.42
CA GLN A 152 6.55 -0.48 -5.38
C GLN A 152 5.60 -0.33 -6.57
N VAL A 153 4.34 0.00 -6.29
CA VAL A 153 3.28 0.12 -7.31
C VAL A 153 2.64 1.50 -7.19
N LYS A 154 2.50 2.21 -8.31
CA LYS A 154 1.85 3.51 -8.37
C LYS A 154 0.77 3.52 -9.45
N TYR A 155 -0.40 4.07 -9.13
CA TYR A 155 -1.52 4.19 -10.07
C TYR A 155 -2.50 5.28 -9.62
N PRO A 156 -3.28 5.88 -10.54
CA PRO A 156 -4.37 6.78 -10.21
C PRO A 156 -5.44 6.05 -9.38
N ASN A 157 -5.94 6.69 -8.33
CA ASN A 157 -7.02 6.11 -7.52
C ASN A 157 -8.32 5.98 -8.35
N PRO A 158 -8.84 4.78 -8.57
CA PRO A 158 -10.09 4.60 -9.34
C PRO A 158 -11.33 5.08 -8.59
N LYS A 159 -11.23 5.41 -7.29
CA LYS A 159 -12.32 5.88 -6.38
C LYS A 159 -13.51 4.90 -6.35
N LYS A 160 -13.25 3.63 -6.50
CA LYS A 160 -14.20 2.51 -6.47
C LYS A 160 -13.53 1.26 -5.95
N ASP A 161 -14.31 0.21 -5.76
CA ASP A 161 -13.77 -1.12 -5.48
C ASP A 161 -12.79 -1.53 -6.58
N HIS A 162 -11.64 -2.04 -6.20
CA HIS A 162 -10.60 -2.48 -7.13
C HIS A 162 -9.63 -3.47 -6.51
N GLU A 163 -8.81 -4.10 -7.36
CA GLU A 163 -7.87 -5.13 -6.96
C GLU A 163 -6.48 -4.89 -7.57
N VAL A 164 -5.44 -5.05 -6.76
CA VAL A 164 -4.04 -5.06 -7.21
C VAL A 164 -3.48 -6.46 -7.06
N ASN A 165 -2.98 -7.02 -8.15
CA ASN A 165 -2.40 -8.36 -8.22
C ASN A 165 -0.90 -8.30 -8.52
N THR A 166 -0.09 -9.06 -7.77
CA THR A 166 1.32 -9.28 -8.08
C THR A 166 1.59 -10.77 -8.22
N HIS A 167 2.24 -11.17 -9.30
CA HIS A 167 2.60 -12.56 -9.55
C HIS A 167 4.10 -12.76 -9.46
N SER A 168 4.56 -13.61 -8.52
CA SER A 168 5.99 -13.79 -8.23
C SER A 168 6.62 -15.07 -8.76
N ILE A 169 5.88 -16.01 -9.37
CA ILE A 169 6.42 -17.26 -9.93
C ILE A 169 5.66 -17.66 -11.20
N PHE A 170 6.39 -18.16 -12.23
CA PHE A 170 5.80 -18.98 -13.28
C PHE A 170 5.45 -20.36 -12.69
N VAL A 171 4.19 -20.59 -12.38
CA VAL A 171 3.68 -21.95 -12.29
C VAL A 171 3.40 -22.38 -13.72
N LYS A 172 4.31 -23.15 -14.31
CA LYS A 172 4.00 -23.92 -15.50
C LYS A 172 2.97 -24.96 -15.04
N GLU A 173 1.69 -24.73 -15.33
CA GLU A 173 0.71 -25.80 -15.19
C GLU A 173 1.20 -26.96 -16.03
N ARG A 174 1.53 -28.08 -15.37
CA ARG A 174 1.78 -29.31 -16.07
C ARG A 174 0.42 -29.85 -16.48
N THR A 175 0.13 -29.73 -17.78
CA THR A 175 -0.89 -30.55 -18.46
C THR A 175 -0.59 -32.01 -18.28
#